data_4806abe08e9e747eb8d1052840034267
#
_entry.id   4806abe08e9e747eb8d1052840034267
#
_cell.length_a   1.000
_cell.length_b   1.000
_cell.length_c   1.000
_cell.angle_alpha   90.00
_cell.angle_beta   90.00
_cell.angle_gamma   90.00
#
_symmetry.space_group_name_H-M   'P 1'
#
loop_
_entity.id
_entity.type
_entity.pdbx_description
1 polymer ?
#
loop_
_entity_poly.entity_id
_entity_poly.type
_entity_poly.pdbx_seq_one_letter_code
_entity_poly.pdbx_strand_id
1 'polypeptide(L)'
;MAGVVLSKLPKFLFIPAESSSHEIDTKNGVLQRTLNELFKDVRSVSAHYKQAQKCLDSLAKELNPLDAESEFGKMMTELNDILSTVFPESRIYASADLSNPDTALTPSFSIEMSSNIRTSISNQGTGMVRAAVFGLLRFRQQWLKKKVGNDTRGLIIGFEEPEIYLHPSAANQMRDLIYELSGSTSQIIATTHSPYLIDISRKPKQVLNRFHYEDSHTSIMPFSVTEEFLLLQNEDKHHVKMLLKIDDHISRIFFTRKVIIVEGDTEEIVIKEAIKRLPQESKNLLLSNTEIIKARGKSAIIGLAKYLSALNVSFFIIHDRDKGTAGAEKFNMPILEAAKSKDHVIAVEECIEDLLGYPAPSSEKPFSAYKQTLLWGSTWDSVPLSLRNVLVKAYYPYLK
;
A
#
# COMPACT_ATOMS: atom_id res chain seq x y z
N MET A 1 9.86 27.99 -23.54
CA MET A 1 8.79 27.86 -22.52
C MET A 1 8.53 26.44 -22.07
N ALA A 2 8.42 25.43 -22.95
CA ALA A 2 8.16 24.03 -22.56
C ALA A 2 9.21 23.46 -21.58
N GLY A 3 10.50 23.67 -21.78
CA GLY A 3 11.56 23.19 -20.88
C GLY A 3 11.48 23.73 -19.46
N VAL A 4 11.06 24.99 -19.28
CA VAL A 4 10.90 25.60 -17.95
C VAL A 4 9.71 24.99 -17.19
N VAL A 5 8.63 24.68 -17.89
CA VAL A 5 7.46 24.02 -17.29
C VAL A 5 7.83 22.58 -16.88
N LEU A 6 8.45 21.83 -17.77
CA LEU A 6 8.88 20.45 -17.50
C LEU A 6 9.88 20.36 -16.34
N SER A 7 10.74 21.36 -16.14
CA SER A 7 11.68 21.38 -15.02
C SER A 7 11.00 21.56 -13.66
N LYS A 8 9.78 22.09 -13.62
CA LYS A 8 9.00 22.32 -12.38
C LYS A 8 8.02 21.19 -12.07
N LEU A 9 7.70 20.33 -13.03
CA LEU A 9 6.81 19.20 -12.80
C LEU A 9 7.47 18.16 -11.89
N PRO A 10 6.70 17.46 -11.02
CA PRO A 10 7.22 16.37 -10.22
C PRO A 10 7.87 15.29 -11.09
N LYS A 11 8.91 14.68 -10.57
CA LYS A 11 9.49 13.47 -11.19
C LYS A 11 8.62 12.26 -10.87
N PHE A 12 8.46 11.36 -11.83
CA PHE A 12 7.73 10.11 -11.62
C PHE A 12 8.70 8.94 -11.58
N LEU A 13 8.59 8.10 -10.53
CA LEU A 13 9.31 6.86 -10.37
C LEU A 13 8.31 5.72 -10.20
N PHE A 14 8.38 4.72 -11.07
CA PHE A 14 7.54 3.54 -10.99
C PHE A 14 8.36 2.33 -10.52
N ILE A 15 7.83 1.59 -9.54
CA ILE A 15 8.41 0.39 -8.95
C ILE A 15 7.40 -0.75 -9.15
N PRO A 16 7.59 -1.63 -10.13
CA PRO A 16 6.64 -2.70 -10.44
C PRO A 16 6.69 -3.83 -9.40
N ALA A 17 5.61 -4.61 -9.33
CA ALA A 17 5.50 -5.80 -8.48
C ALA A 17 6.48 -6.91 -8.92
N GLU A 18 6.48 -7.20 -10.20
CA GLU A 18 7.40 -8.16 -10.83
C GLU A 18 8.57 -7.41 -11.44
N SER A 19 9.65 -7.34 -10.71
CA SER A 19 10.96 -7.06 -11.30
C SER A 19 11.80 -8.29 -11.05
N SER A 20 12.15 -9.00 -12.12
CA SER A 20 13.15 -10.06 -12.02
C SER A 20 14.43 -9.44 -11.43
N SER A 21 15.18 -10.19 -10.65
CA SER A 21 16.48 -9.73 -10.13
C SER A 21 17.38 -9.22 -11.25
N HIS A 22 17.21 -9.75 -12.46
CA HIS A 22 17.93 -9.33 -13.66
C HIS A 22 17.47 -7.95 -14.19
N GLU A 23 16.17 -7.62 -14.12
CA GLU A 23 15.66 -6.30 -14.53
C GLU A 23 16.03 -5.20 -13.55
N ILE A 24 16.26 -5.55 -12.29
CA ILE A 24 16.67 -4.60 -11.25
C ILE A 24 18.12 -4.15 -11.45
N ASP A 25 18.98 -5.04 -11.97
CA ASP A 25 20.43 -4.83 -12.17
C ASP A 25 20.75 -4.26 -13.59
N THR A 26 19.77 -4.17 -14.48
CA THR A 26 19.99 -3.56 -15.81
C THR A 26 20.20 -2.05 -15.70
N LYS A 27 20.81 -1.44 -16.72
CA LYS A 27 20.99 0.03 -16.81
C LYS A 27 19.69 0.83 -16.62
N ASN A 28 18.55 0.20 -16.84
CA ASN A 28 17.20 0.77 -16.68
C ASN A 28 16.47 0.26 -15.43
N GLY A 29 17.10 -0.55 -14.61
CA GLY A 29 16.51 -1.09 -13.38
C GLY A 29 16.14 0.00 -12.37
N VAL A 30 15.17 -0.30 -11.50
CA VAL A 30 14.63 0.67 -10.52
C VAL A 30 15.74 1.20 -9.61
N LEU A 31 16.65 0.33 -9.16
CA LEU A 31 17.75 0.71 -8.29
C LEU A 31 18.74 1.62 -9.00
N GLN A 32 19.13 1.30 -10.23
CA GLN A 32 20.00 2.15 -11.07
C GLN A 32 19.35 3.51 -11.33
N ARG A 33 18.07 3.53 -11.67
CA ARG A 33 17.34 4.80 -11.86
C ARG A 33 17.32 5.64 -10.59
N THR A 34 17.09 5.01 -9.42
CA THR A 34 17.07 5.71 -8.12
C THR A 34 18.45 6.28 -7.79
N LEU A 35 19.53 5.52 -8.01
CA LEU A 35 20.89 5.99 -7.83
C LEU A 35 21.27 7.09 -8.82
N ASN A 36 20.87 6.97 -10.07
CA ASN A 36 21.11 8.01 -11.08
C ASN A 36 20.38 9.31 -10.72
N GLU A 37 19.15 9.24 -10.17
CA GLU A 37 18.43 10.41 -9.70
C GLU A 37 19.12 11.04 -8.48
N LEU A 38 19.57 10.23 -7.54
CA LEU A 38 20.36 10.71 -6.38
C LEU A 38 21.66 11.37 -6.86
N PHE A 39 22.35 10.75 -7.81
CA PHE A 39 23.57 11.30 -8.39
C PHE A 39 23.33 12.64 -9.09
N LYS A 40 22.24 12.77 -9.85
CA LYS A 40 21.83 14.05 -10.45
C LYS A 40 21.61 15.13 -9.40
N ASP A 41 20.97 14.77 -8.27
CA ASP A 41 20.73 15.71 -7.18
C ASP A 41 22.06 16.14 -6.51
N VAL A 42 22.99 15.20 -6.26
CA VAL A 42 24.32 15.49 -5.73
C VAL A 42 25.13 16.37 -6.70
N ARG A 43 25.08 16.04 -8.00
CA ARG A 43 25.77 16.74 -9.06
C ARG A 43 25.32 18.21 -9.15
N SER A 44 24.04 18.49 -9.01
CA SER A 44 23.47 19.83 -9.12
C SER A 44 24.07 20.83 -8.12
N VAL A 45 24.56 20.34 -6.96
CA VAL A 45 25.18 21.17 -5.91
C VAL A 45 26.72 21.07 -5.90
N SER A 46 27.32 20.25 -6.75
CA SER A 46 28.76 20.04 -6.80
C SER A 46 29.48 21.16 -7.57
N ALA A 47 30.46 21.82 -6.93
CA ALA A 47 31.31 22.80 -7.58
C ALA A 47 32.21 22.17 -8.67
N HIS A 48 32.73 20.97 -8.41
CA HIS A 48 33.56 20.22 -9.36
C HIS A 48 32.80 19.82 -10.63
N TYR A 49 31.52 19.45 -10.45
CA TYR A 49 30.67 19.15 -11.62
C TYR A 49 30.46 20.40 -12.48
N LYS A 50 30.19 21.56 -11.89
CA LYS A 50 30.03 22.83 -12.62
C LYS A 50 31.30 23.20 -13.39
N GLN A 51 32.46 22.91 -12.83
CA GLN A 51 33.74 23.14 -13.49
C GLN A 51 33.95 22.16 -14.65
N ALA A 52 33.67 20.88 -14.47
CA ALA A 52 33.73 19.88 -15.54
C ALA A 52 32.77 20.21 -16.69
N GLN A 53 31.57 20.70 -16.39
CA GLN A 53 30.60 21.15 -17.37
C GLN A 53 31.16 22.31 -18.23
N LYS A 54 31.79 23.30 -17.59
CA LYS A 54 32.43 24.40 -18.33
C LYS A 54 33.53 23.90 -19.29
N CYS A 55 34.32 22.91 -18.87
CA CYS A 55 35.33 22.29 -19.72
C CYS A 55 34.69 21.54 -20.90
N LEU A 56 33.59 20.82 -20.68
CA LEU A 56 32.86 20.15 -21.74
C LEU A 56 32.20 21.14 -22.71
N ASP A 57 31.65 22.25 -22.22
CA ASP A 57 31.09 23.32 -23.05
C ASP A 57 32.18 23.97 -23.93
N SER A 58 33.40 24.11 -23.41
CA SER A 58 34.54 24.60 -24.17
C SER A 58 34.95 23.61 -25.25
N LEU A 59 35.06 22.32 -24.91
CA LEU A 59 35.36 21.26 -25.87
C LEU A 59 34.30 21.16 -26.97
N ALA A 60 33.01 21.29 -26.60
CA ALA A 60 31.92 21.31 -27.58
C ALA A 60 32.02 22.46 -28.58
N LYS A 61 32.54 23.62 -28.16
CA LYS A 61 32.80 24.74 -29.07
C LYS A 61 33.97 24.43 -30.00
N GLU A 62 35.05 23.84 -29.51
CA GLU A 62 36.21 23.46 -30.34
C GLU A 62 35.84 22.39 -31.38
N LEU A 63 34.90 21.53 -31.07
CA LEU A 63 34.40 20.46 -31.92
C LEU A 63 33.17 20.83 -32.76
N ASN A 64 32.77 22.11 -32.78
CA ASN A 64 31.63 22.56 -33.56
C ASN A 64 31.95 22.62 -35.06
N PRO A 65 31.40 21.72 -35.89
CA PRO A 65 31.71 21.68 -37.33
C PRO A 65 31.11 22.85 -38.11
N LEU A 66 30.19 23.59 -37.53
CA LEU A 66 29.53 24.75 -38.16
C LEU A 66 30.27 26.08 -37.91
N ASP A 67 31.22 26.08 -36.98
CA ASP A 67 32.04 27.23 -36.64
C ASP A 67 33.38 27.12 -37.40
N ALA A 68 33.55 27.93 -38.41
CA ALA A 68 34.75 27.95 -39.24
C ALA A 68 36.04 28.27 -38.46
N GLU A 69 35.94 28.90 -37.30
CA GLU A 69 37.08 29.21 -36.44
C GLU A 69 37.44 28.05 -35.51
N SER A 70 36.53 27.11 -35.31
CA SER A 70 36.80 25.89 -34.51
C SER A 70 37.78 24.97 -35.22
N GLU A 71 38.54 24.14 -34.48
CA GLU A 71 39.47 23.17 -35.09
C GLU A 71 38.72 22.15 -35.97
N PHE A 72 37.53 21.73 -35.57
CA PHE A 72 36.74 20.80 -36.37
C PHE A 72 36.08 21.47 -37.57
N GLY A 73 35.70 22.74 -37.48
CA GLY A 73 35.19 23.53 -38.59
C GLY A 73 36.25 23.78 -39.66
N LYS A 74 37.50 24.08 -39.26
CA LYS A 74 38.64 24.15 -40.17
C LYS A 74 38.87 22.86 -40.94
N MET A 75 38.89 21.74 -40.19
CA MET A 75 39.04 20.41 -40.79
C MET A 75 37.90 20.10 -41.79
N MET A 76 36.65 20.46 -41.47
CA MET A 76 35.50 20.28 -42.36
C MET A 76 35.59 21.15 -43.60
N THR A 77 36.16 22.35 -43.48
CA THR A 77 36.42 23.25 -44.64
C THR A 77 37.44 22.63 -45.56
N GLU A 78 38.61 22.22 -45.04
CA GLU A 78 39.65 21.54 -45.83
C GLU A 78 39.15 20.27 -46.49
N LEU A 79 38.34 19.46 -45.78
CA LEU A 79 37.76 18.24 -46.33
C LEU A 79 36.82 18.56 -47.51
N ASN A 80 36.01 19.60 -47.40
CA ASN A 80 35.11 20.03 -48.47
C ASN A 80 35.87 20.64 -49.65
N ASP A 81 36.97 21.34 -49.40
CA ASP A 81 37.84 21.85 -50.46
C ASP A 81 38.48 20.70 -51.29
N ILE A 82 38.98 19.67 -50.58
CA ILE A 82 39.49 18.46 -51.26
C ILE A 82 38.38 17.75 -52.04
N LEU A 83 37.19 17.57 -51.43
CA LEU A 83 36.05 16.93 -52.06
C LEU A 83 35.63 17.69 -53.37
N SER A 84 35.61 19.00 -53.29
CA SER A 84 35.22 19.87 -54.42
C SER A 84 36.17 19.75 -55.66
N THR A 85 37.41 19.29 -55.44
CA THR A 85 38.35 19.04 -56.58
C THR A 85 37.92 17.84 -57.40
N VAL A 86 37.20 16.87 -56.80
CA VAL A 86 36.77 15.65 -57.50
C VAL A 86 35.28 15.74 -57.86
N PHE A 87 34.47 16.32 -56.92
CA PHE A 87 33.00 16.48 -57.04
C PHE A 87 32.60 17.94 -56.73
N PRO A 88 32.62 18.85 -57.73
CA PRO A 88 32.45 20.29 -57.46
C PRO A 88 31.19 20.74 -56.76
N GLU A 89 30.09 19.97 -56.85
CA GLU A 89 28.81 20.30 -56.27
C GLU A 89 28.55 19.53 -54.98
N SER A 90 29.49 18.71 -54.51
CA SER A 90 29.28 17.84 -53.32
C SER A 90 29.91 18.47 -52.09
N ARG A 91 29.20 18.38 -50.97
CA ARG A 91 29.68 18.81 -49.64
C ARG A 91 29.31 17.78 -48.58
N ILE A 92 30.20 17.60 -47.63
CA ILE A 92 29.97 16.80 -46.44
C ILE A 92 29.59 17.75 -45.30
N TYR A 93 28.53 17.39 -44.61
CA TYR A 93 28.09 18.04 -43.39
C TYR A 93 28.21 17.05 -42.23
N ALA A 94 28.83 17.46 -41.16
CA ALA A 94 28.88 16.69 -39.93
C ALA A 94 28.19 17.47 -38.82
N SER A 95 27.68 16.76 -37.80
CA SER A 95 27.20 17.36 -36.57
C SER A 95 27.79 16.56 -35.41
N ALA A 96 28.41 17.25 -34.46
CA ALA A 96 28.86 16.64 -33.23
C ALA A 96 27.92 17.10 -32.10
N ASP A 97 27.29 16.16 -31.41
CA ASP A 97 26.45 16.46 -30.25
C ASP A 97 27.19 16.05 -28.97
N LEU A 98 27.90 17.02 -28.41
CA LEU A 98 28.50 16.96 -27.06
C LEU A 98 27.70 17.80 -26.04
N SER A 99 26.53 18.30 -26.46
CA SER A 99 25.76 19.31 -25.73
C SER A 99 25.09 18.80 -24.48
N ASN A 100 25.13 17.50 -24.20
CA ASN A 100 24.51 16.97 -22.97
C ASN A 100 25.57 16.39 -22.02
N PRO A 101 26.13 17.21 -21.10
CA PRO A 101 27.03 16.73 -20.04
C PRO A 101 26.46 15.63 -19.20
N ASP A 102 25.15 15.56 -19.15
CA ASP A 102 24.40 14.56 -18.38
C ASP A 102 24.62 13.14 -18.90
N THR A 103 24.82 12.96 -20.20
CA THR A 103 25.12 11.65 -20.79
C THR A 103 26.60 11.30 -20.67
N ALA A 104 27.47 12.29 -20.85
CA ALA A 104 28.92 12.09 -20.82
C ALA A 104 29.46 11.80 -19.40
N LEU A 105 28.84 12.37 -18.37
CA LEU A 105 29.29 12.25 -16.97
C LEU A 105 28.37 11.37 -16.10
N THR A 106 27.51 10.53 -16.67
CA THR A 106 26.70 9.59 -15.88
C THR A 106 27.53 8.38 -15.51
N PRO A 107 27.79 8.13 -14.20
CA PRO A 107 28.50 6.96 -13.77
C PRO A 107 27.65 5.71 -13.96
N SER A 108 28.31 4.60 -14.30
CA SER A 108 27.71 3.27 -14.13
C SER A 108 27.96 2.79 -12.72
N PHE A 109 26.91 2.43 -11.99
CA PHE A 109 27.03 1.88 -10.66
C PHE A 109 27.06 0.34 -10.73
N SER A 110 28.10 -0.27 -10.17
CA SER A 110 28.07 -1.69 -9.82
C SER A 110 27.60 -1.82 -8.38
N ILE A 111 26.47 -2.49 -8.19
CA ILE A 111 25.84 -2.57 -6.88
C ILE A 111 25.92 -4.01 -6.37
N GLU A 112 26.47 -4.15 -5.17
CA GLU A 112 26.51 -5.40 -4.42
C GLU A 112 25.82 -5.20 -3.08
N MET A 113 25.22 -6.26 -2.59
CA MET A 113 24.56 -6.27 -1.29
C MET A 113 25.06 -7.47 -0.47
N SER A 114 25.02 -7.38 0.84
CA SER A 114 25.31 -8.51 1.72
C SER A 114 24.35 -8.56 2.89
N SER A 115 23.88 -9.78 3.20
CA SER A 115 23.35 -10.14 4.51
C SER A 115 24.40 -10.90 5.32
N ASN A 116 24.87 -12.02 4.79
CA ASN A 116 25.96 -12.83 5.33
C ASN A 116 27.17 -12.87 4.37
N ILE A 117 26.90 -12.89 3.08
CA ILE A 117 27.90 -12.95 2.01
C ILE A 117 27.61 -11.82 1.04
N ARG A 118 28.66 -11.13 0.59
CA ARG A 118 28.55 -10.08 -0.43
C ARG A 118 28.35 -10.71 -1.80
N THR A 119 27.27 -10.34 -2.46
CA THR A 119 26.91 -10.84 -3.80
C THR A 119 26.34 -9.72 -4.65
N SER A 120 26.27 -9.93 -5.97
CA SER A 120 25.57 -9.05 -6.87
C SER A 120 24.07 -9.00 -6.54
N ILE A 121 23.39 -7.93 -6.91
CA ILE A 121 21.94 -7.74 -6.70
C ILE A 121 21.14 -8.88 -7.33
N SER A 122 21.55 -9.39 -8.49
CA SER A 122 20.90 -10.51 -9.17
C SER A 122 20.80 -11.78 -8.32
N ASN A 123 21.67 -11.93 -7.33
CA ASN A 123 21.70 -13.06 -6.40
C ASN A 123 21.04 -12.75 -5.04
N GLN A 124 20.42 -11.59 -4.90
CA GLN A 124 19.71 -11.19 -3.67
C GLN A 124 18.22 -11.46 -3.79
N GLY A 125 17.57 -11.71 -2.63
CA GLY A 125 16.12 -11.84 -2.58
C GLY A 125 15.41 -10.54 -2.96
N THR A 126 14.34 -10.62 -3.73
CA THR A 126 13.57 -9.47 -4.23
C THR A 126 13.14 -8.51 -3.11
N GLY A 127 12.76 -9.05 -1.95
CA GLY A 127 12.39 -8.25 -0.78
C GLY A 127 13.52 -7.35 -0.26
N MET A 128 14.75 -7.87 -0.24
CA MET A 128 15.94 -7.10 0.19
C MET A 128 16.24 -5.96 -0.80
N VAL A 129 16.14 -6.24 -2.09
CA VAL A 129 16.39 -5.22 -3.13
C VAL A 129 15.32 -4.11 -3.06
N ARG A 130 14.07 -4.46 -2.85
CA ARG A 130 12.99 -3.48 -2.63
C ARG A 130 13.25 -2.62 -1.39
N ALA A 131 13.64 -3.24 -0.28
CA ALA A 131 13.99 -2.50 0.93
C ALA A 131 15.17 -1.53 0.69
N ALA A 132 16.16 -1.92 -0.12
CA ALA A 132 17.26 -1.05 -0.50
C ALA A 132 16.81 0.16 -1.35
N VAL A 133 15.90 -0.03 -2.31
CA VAL A 133 15.29 1.07 -3.08
C VAL A 133 14.62 2.07 -2.14
N PHE A 134 13.83 1.58 -1.17
CA PHE A 134 13.20 2.45 -0.18
C PHE A 134 14.21 3.17 0.72
N GLY A 135 15.23 2.48 1.16
CA GLY A 135 16.35 3.08 1.92
C GLY A 135 16.99 4.24 1.17
N LEU A 136 17.24 4.07 -0.12
CA LEU A 136 17.78 5.11 -1.00
C LEU A 136 16.82 6.28 -1.17
N LEU A 137 15.53 6.03 -1.35
CA LEU A 137 14.52 7.08 -1.48
C LEU A 137 14.39 7.90 -0.18
N ARG A 138 14.40 7.22 0.97
CA ARG A 138 14.42 7.87 2.27
C ARG A 138 15.67 8.72 2.47
N PHE A 139 16.84 8.17 2.15
CA PHE A 139 18.10 8.90 2.20
C PHE A 139 18.05 10.14 1.30
N ARG A 140 17.59 9.99 0.04
CA ARG A 140 17.42 11.10 -0.89
C ARG A 140 16.55 12.21 -0.32
N GLN A 141 15.39 11.85 0.27
CA GLN A 141 14.49 12.84 0.89
C GLN A 141 15.17 13.60 2.03
N GLN A 142 15.88 12.89 2.91
CA GLN A 142 16.60 13.51 4.04
C GLN A 142 17.75 14.41 3.56
N TRP A 143 18.48 13.95 2.56
CA TRP A 143 19.59 14.69 1.98
C TRP A 143 19.13 15.99 1.31
N LEU A 144 18.07 15.93 0.51
CA LEU A 144 17.49 17.10 -0.14
C LEU A 144 17.00 18.15 0.88
N LYS A 145 16.30 17.73 1.93
CA LYS A 145 15.87 18.63 3.00
C LYS A 145 17.05 19.40 3.63
N LYS A 146 18.19 18.73 3.82
CA LYS A 146 19.39 19.34 4.42
C LYS A 146 20.14 20.27 3.48
N LYS A 147 20.19 19.98 2.18
CA LYS A 147 21.07 20.67 1.22
C LYS A 147 20.36 21.72 0.38
N VAL A 148 19.12 21.52 0.02
CA VAL A 148 18.40 22.37 -0.96
C VAL A 148 17.20 23.08 -0.32
N GLY A 149 16.79 22.69 0.88
CA GLY A 149 15.63 23.27 1.55
C GLY A 149 14.31 22.90 0.85
N ASN A 150 13.34 23.84 0.85
CA ASN A 150 11.99 23.59 0.34
C ASN A 150 11.83 23.77 -1.18
N ASP A 151 12.87 24.18 -1.91
CA ASP A 151 12.80 24.44 -3.36
C ASP A 151 13.17 23.20 -4.20
N THR A 152 12.82 22.01 -3.71
CA THR A 152 13.10 20.74 -4.39
C THR A 152 11.94 20.32 -5.26
N ARG A 153 12.25 19.82 -6.46
CA ARG A 153 11.28 19.20 -7.36
C ARG A 153 10.61 18.01 -6.67
N GLY A 154 9.28 18.00 -6.62
CA GLY A 154 8.49 16.93 -6.02
C GLY A 154 8.73 15.58 -6.70
N LEU A 155 8.52 14.50 -5.97
CA LEU A 155 8.62 13.13 -6.47
C LEU A 155 7.25 12.44 -6.33
N ILE A 156 6.77 11.82 -7.41
CA ILE A 156 5.63 10.91 -7.41
C ILE A 156 6.17 9.50 -7.54
N ILE A 157 5.84 8.64 -6.59
CA ILE A 157 6.27 7.23 -6.60
C ILE A 157 5.04 6.37 -6.83
N GLY A 158 5.00 5.66 -7.96
CA GLY A 158 4.06 4.57 -8.20
C GLY A 158 4.68 3.27 -7.71
N PHE A 159 3.99 2.55 -6.81
CA PHE A 159 4.54 1.35 -6.20
C PHE A 159 3.53 0.21 -6.23
N GLU A 160 3.85 -0.86 -6.96
CA GLU A 160 3.02 -2.05 -7.01
C GLU A 160 3.42 -3.03 -5.93
N GLU A 161 2.42 -3.49 -5.15
CA GLU A 161 2.54 -4.55 -4.15
C GLU A 161 3.83 -4.44 -3.33
N PRO A 162 4.06 -3.33 -2.59
CA PRO A 162 5.32 -3.09 -1.88
C PRO A 162 5.68 -4.20 -0.88
N GLU A 163 4.71 -4.93 -0.39
CA GLU A 163 4.86 -6.01 0.57
C GLU A 163 5.17 -7.38 -0.05
N ILE A 164 5.06 -7.52 -1.36
CA ILE A 164 5.26 -8.83 -2.00
C ILE A 164 6.66 -9.37 -1.68
N TYR A 165 6.74 -10.65 -1.36
CA TYR A 165 7.97 -11.35 -0.93
C TYR A 165 8.58 -10.88 0.41
N LEU A 166 7.86 -10.06 1.19
CA LEU A 166 8.31 -9.66 2.52
C LEU A 166 7.70 -10.53 3.62
N HIS A 167 8.50 -10.82 4.65
CA HIS A 167 7.98 -11.37 5.89
C HIS A 167 7.04 -10.33 6.56
N PRO A 168 6.00 -10.73 7.30
CA PRO A 168 5.05 -9.79 7.92
C PRO A 168 5.69 -8.64 8.70
N SER A 169 6.74 -8.91 9.48
CA SER A 169 7.46 -7.84 10.19
C SER A 169 8.15 -6.85 9.26
N ALA A 170 8.69 -7.31 8.13
CA ALA A 170 9.28 -6.45 7.11
C ALA A 170 8.22 -5.67 6.33
N ALA A 171 7.04 -6.26 6.10
CA ALA A 171 5.90 -5.57 5.50
C ALA A 171 5.42 -4.39 6.38
N ASN A 172 5.35 -4.58 7.69
CA ASN A 172 5.05 -3.50 8.63
C ASN A 172 6.10 -2.38 8.60
N GLN A 173 7.39 -2.71 8.56
CA GLN A 173 8.46 -1.72 8.40
C GLN A 173 8.37 -0.99 7.04
N MET A 174 8.04 -1.71 5.97
CA MET A 174 7.81 -1.13 4.65
C MET A 174 6.65 -0.14 4.67
N ARG A 175 5.53 -0.50 5.30
CA ARG A 175 4.42 0.44 5.53
C ARG A 175 4.92 1.70 6.20
N ASP A 176 5.65 1.57 7.30
CA ASP A 176 6.15 2.71 8.06
C ASP A 176 7.03 3.62 7.20
N LEU A 177 7.90 3.05 6.38
CA LEU A 177 8.73 3.80 5.44
C LEU A 177 7.90 4.52 4.35
N ILE A 178 6.86 3.88 3.81
CA ILE A 178 5.95 4.48 2.82
C ILE A 178 5.27 5.72 3.42
N TYR A 179 4.74 5.60 4.63
CA TYR A 179 4.09 6.74 5.29
C TYR A 179 5.07 7.86 5.67
N GLU A 180 6.31 7.52 6.03
CA GLU A 180 7.37 8.53 6.29
C GLU A 180 7.81 9.26 5.02
N LEU A 181 7.90 8.56 3.89
CA LEU A 181 8.25 9.14 2.60
C LEU A 181 7.13 10.01 2.02
N SER A 182 5.88 9.68 2.34
CA SER A 182 4.72 10.45 1.91
C SER A 182 4.64 11.78 2.69
N GLY A 183 4.70 12.90 2.00
CA GLY A 183 4.67 14.21 2.64
C GLY A 183 4.82 15.38 1.68
N SER A 184 5.42 16.46 2.14
CA SER A 184 5.53 17.71 1.39
C SER A 184 6.38 17.63 0.10
N THR A 185 7.30 16.67 0.03
CA THR A 185 8.24 16.51 -1.11
C THR A 185 7.98 15.29 -1.97
N SER A 186 7.15 14.35 -1.49
CA SER A 186 6.87 13.11 -2.20
C SER A 186 5.40 12.71 -2.05
N GLN A 187 4.79 12.27 -3.15
CA GLN A 187 3.48 11.62 -3.18
C GLN A 187 3.68 10.16 -3.54
N ILE A 188 3.04 9.27 -2.80
CA ILE A 188 3.10 7.83 -3.08
C ILE A 188 1.73 7.34 -3.50
N ILE A 189 1.69 6.57 -4.57
CA ILE A 189 0.53 5.83 -5.05
C ILE A 189 0.93 4.36 -5.01
N ALA A 190 0.31 3.58 -4.15
CA ALA A 190 0.62 2.15 -4.02
C ALA A 190 -0.62 1.30 -4.30
N THR A 191 -0.41 0.16 -4.97
CA THR A 191 -1.39 -0.91 -5.03
C THR A 191 -1.04 -1.96 -3.99
N THR A 192 -2.04 -2.59 -3.39
CA THR A 192 -1.80 -3.65 -2.40
C THR A 192 -3.01 -4.56 -2.26
N HIS A 193 -2.76 -5.84 -1.98
CA HIS A 193 -3.73 -6.81 -1.51
C HIS A 193 -3.55 -7.13 -0.01
N SER A 194 -2.64 -6.43 0.67
CA SER A 194 -2.28 -6.73 2.05
C SER A 194 -2.84 -5.72 3.06
N PRO A 195 -3.56 -6.17 4.08
CA PRO A 195 -4.00 -5.32 5.17
C PRO A 195 -2.83 -4.70 5.95
N TYR A 196 -1.63 -5.29 5.92
CA TYR A 196 -0.46 -4.78 6.62
C TYR A 196 0.01 -3.40 6.14
N LEU A 197 -0.31 -3.01 4.89
CA LEU A 197 0.06 -1.70 4.36
C LEU A 197 -0.89 -0.57 4.74
N ILE A 198 -2.05 -0.89 5.30
CA ILE A 198 -3.04 0.11 5.66
C ILE A 198 -2.89 0.49 7.13
N ASP A 199 -2.61 1.76 7.40
CA ASP A 199 -2.62 2.33 8.75
C ASP A 199 -3.53 3.55 8.78
N ILE A 200 -4.78 3.34 9.23
CA ILE A 200 -5.81 4.38 9.28
C ILE A 200 -5.58 5.42 10.39
N SER A 201 -4.65 5.17 11.30
CA SER A 201 -4.33 6.08 12.39
C SER A 201 -3.27 7.12 12.03
N ARG A 202 -2.60 6.97 10.89
CA ARG A 202 -1.46 7.82 10.50
C ARG A 202 -1.87 9.07 9.73
N LYS A 203 -1.03 10.08 9.90
CA LYS A 203 -0.96 11.28 9.05
C LYS A 203 0.30 11.17 8.17
N PRO A 204 0.30 11.65 6.97
CA PRO A 204 -0.67 12.49 6.28
C PRO A 204 -1.95 11.77 5.87
N LYS A 205 -2.96 12.56 5.43
CA LYS A 205 -4.21 12.03 4.89
C LYS A 205 -3.94 11.00 3.80
N GLN A 206 -4.58 9.85 3.90
CA GLN A 206 -4.55 8.82 2.88
C GLN A 206 -5.94 8.65 2.26
N VAL A 207 -5.97 8.34 0.99
CA VAL A 207 -7.17 7.95 0.26
C VAL A 207 -6.98 6.50 -0.17
N LEU A 208 -7.91 5.65 0.22
CA LEU A 208 -7.97 4.28 -0.27
C LEU A 208 -8.98 4.23 -1.41
N ASN A 209 -8.58 3.67 -2.53
CA ASN A 209 -9.46 3.42 -3.67
C ASN A 209 -9.62 1.92 -3.83
N ARG A 210 -10.84 1.42 -3.64
CA ARG A 210 -11.16 0.03 -3.88
C ARG A 210 -11.67 -0.13 -5.30
N PHE A 211 -11.04 -1.02 -6.05
CA PHE A 211 -11.45 -1.36 -7.40
C PHE A 211 -12.34 -2.60 -7.37
N HIS A 212 -13.48 -2.51 -8.02
CA HIS A 212 -14.38 -3.63 -8.25
C HIS A 212 -14.51 -3.90 -9.73
N TYR A 213 -14.44 -5.17 -10.09
CA TYR A 213 -14.76 -5.64 -11.44
C TYR A 213 -16.04 -6.46 -11.37
N GLU A 214 -17.10 -5.96 -11.99
CA GLU A 214 -18.41 -6.60 -12.03
C GLU A 214 -19.04 -6.31 -13.39
N ASP A 215 -19.69 -7.30 -14.00
CA ASP A 215 -20.38 -7.15 -15.29
C ASP A 215 -19.53 -6.51 -16.40
N SER A 216 -18.25 -6.90 -16.50
CA SER A 216 -17.28 -6.35 -17.46
C SER A 216 -16.95 -4.86 -17.29
N HIS A 217 -17.30 -4.27 -16.15
CA HIS A 217 -16.98 -2.89 -15.81
C HIS A 217 -16.15 -2.80 -14.56
N THR A 218 -15.19 -1.87 -14.56
CA THR A 218 -14.42 -1.52 -13.36
C THR A 218 -15.05 -0.31 -12.69
N SER A 219 -15.44 -0.45 -11.45
CA SER A 219 -15.90 0.65 -10.60
C SER A 219 -14.85 0.97 -9.52
N ILE A 220 -14.78 2.23 -9.12
CA ILE A 220 -13.86 2.71 -8.09
C ILE A 220 -14.67 3.24 -6.92
N MET A 221 -14.40 2.74 -5.73
CA MET A 221 -14.98 3.22 -4.48
C MET A 221 -13.88 3.89 -3.65
N PRO A 222 -13.85 5.22 -3.56
CA PRO A 222 -12.90 5.94 -2.73
C PRO A 222 -13.34 5.93 -1.26
N PHE A 223 -12.39 5.74 -0.34
CA PHE A 223 -12.58 5.85 1.09
C PHE A 223 -11.76 7.02 1.65
N SER A 224 -12.42 8.02 2.20
CA SER A 224 -11.78 9.12 2.95
C SER A 224 -11.47 8.67 4.39
N VAL A 225 -10.68 7.63 4.53
CA VAL A 225 -10.42 6.90 5.78
C VAL A 225 -10.05 7.83 6.94
N THR A 226 -9.14 8.76 6.70
CA THR A 226 -8.67 9.67 7.74
C THR A 226 -9.71 10.73 8.10
N GLU A 227 -10.46 11.23 7.13
CA GLU A 227 -11.49 12.26 7.35
C GLU A 227 -12.62 11.70 8.18
N GLU A 228 -13.17 10.55 7.78
CA GLU A 228 -14.24 9.89 8.52
C GLU A 228 -13.81 9.50 9.94
N PHE A 229 -12.57 9.04 10.11
CA PHE A 229 -12.02 8.78 11.43
C PHE A 229 -11.95 10.05 12.30
N LEU A 230 -11.60 11.19 11.72
CA LEU A 230 -11.53 12.47 12.45
C LEU A 230 -12.90 13.03 12.84
N LEU A 231 -13.97 12.64 12.14
CA LEU A 231 -15.34 13.05 12.45
C LEU A 231 -15.96 12.26 13.61
N LEU A 232 -15.39 11.12 14.00
CA LEU A 232 -15.87 10.35 15.15
C LEU A 232 -15.72 11.15 16.45
N GLN A 233 -16.58 10.86 17.44
CA GLN A 233 -16.42 11.36 18.81
C GLN A 233 -15.14 10.81 19.46
N ASN A 234 -14.62 11.50 20.48
CA ASN A 234 -13.33 11.14 21.07
C ASN A 234 -13.28 9.72 21.63
N GLU A 235 -14.34 9.28 22.31
CA GLU A 235 -14.43 7.91 22.85
C GLU A 235 -14.45 6.87 21.74
N ASP A 236 -15.24 7.08 20.69
CA ASP A 236 -15.31 6.20 19.53
C ASP A 236 -13.94 6.11 18.82
N LYS A 237 -13.22 7.26 18.70
CA LYS A 237 -11.83 7.27 18.19
C LYS A 237 -10.90 6.42 19.03
N HIS A 238 -11.01 6.50 20.35
CA HIS A 238 -10.16 5.72 21.24
C HIS A 238 -10.42 4.22 21.09
N HIS A 239 -11.68 3.80 20.98
CA HIS A 239 -12.04 2.41 20.72
C HIS A 239 -11.52 1.91 19.37
N VAL A 240 -11.73 2.64 18.29
CA VAL A 240 -11.21 2.29 16.97
C VAL A 240 -9.68 2.22 16.98
N LYS A 241 -9.00 3.20 17.59
CA LYS A 241 -7.53 3.17 17.73
C LYS A 241 -7.02 1.98 18.53
N MET A 242 -7.73 1.64 19.62
CA MET A 242 -7.39 0.47 20.44
C MET A 242 -7.49 -0.81 19.62
N LEU A 243 -8.59 -1.00 18.90
CA LEU A 243 -8.79 -2.16 18.03
C LEU A 243 -7.68 -2.29 17.00
N LEU A 244 -7.32 -1.20 16.33
CA LEU A 244 -6.24 -1.15 15.32
C LEU A 244 -4.85 -1.48 15.89
N LYS A 245 -4.63 -1.21 17.19
CA LYS A 245 -3.36 -1.52 17.85
C LYS A 245 -3.28 -2.97 18.34
N ILE A 246 -4.42 -3.55 18.66
CA ILE A 246 -4.50 -4.92 19.21
C ILE A 246 -4.54 -5.94 18.08
N ASP A 247 -5.19 -5.60 16.98
CA ASP A 247 -5.43 -6.52 15.87
C ASP A 247 -5.01 -5.89 14.53
N ASP A 248 -3.86 -6.31 14.04
CA ASP A 248 -3.33 -5.90 12.73
C ASP A 248 -4.26 -6.32 11.58
N HIS A 249 -5.22 -7.22 11.85
CA HIS A 249 -6.14 -7.73 10.83
C HIS A 249 -7.39 -6.86 10.63
N ILE A 250 -7.64 -5.86 11.48
CA ILE A 250 -8.80 -4.98 11.30
C ILE A 250 -8.80 -4.29 9.93
N SER A 251 -7.63 -3.97 9.40
CA SER A 251 -7.52 -3.40 8.04
C SER A 251 -8.10 -4.29 6.94
N ARG A 252 -8.40 -5.57 7.21
CA ARG A 252 -9.11 -6.47 6.28
C ARG A 252 -10.51 -5.99 5.91
N ILE A 253 -11.12 -5.10 6.72
CA ILE A 253 -12.40 -4.46 6.41
C ILE A 253 -12.41 -3.78 5.03
N PHE A 254 -11.25 -3.32 4.56
CA PHE A 254 -11.13 -2.67 3.25
C PHE A 254 -11.07 -3.65 2.08
N PHE A 255 -10.88 -4.94 2.35
CA PHE A 255 -10.75 -6.00 1.35
C PHE A 255 -11.98 -6.91 1.28
N THR A 256 -12.97 -6.69 2.14
CA THR A 256 -14.18 -7.50 2.22
C THR A 256 -15.41 -6.72 1.72
N ARG A 257 -16.45 -7.43 1.33
CA ARG A 257 -17.75 -6.81 0.96
C ARG A 257 -18.66 -6.61 2.15
N LYS A 258 -18.54 -7.46 3.18
CA LYS A 258 -19.35 -7.37 4.39
C LYS A 258 -18.55 -7.76 5.63
N VAL A 259 -18.68 -6.99 6.69
CA VAL A 259 -18.04 -7.24 7.98
C VAL A 259 -19.04 -7.82 8.96
N ILE A 260 -18.67 -8.90 9.63
CA ILE A 260 -19.43 -9.45 10.75
C ILE A 260 -18.73 -9.02 12.04
N ILE A 261 -19.36 -8.12 12.77
CA ILE A 261 -18.84 -7.63 14.05
C ILE A 261 -19.37 -8.54 15.16
N VAL A 262 -18.47 -9.08 15.95
CA VAL A 262 -18.77 -9.91 17.11
C VAL A 262 -18.17 -9.30 18.38
N GLU A 263 -18.71 -9.66 19.53
CA GLU A 263 -18.26 -9.09 20.80
C GLU A 263 -16.87 -9.58 21.20
N GLY A 264 -16.62 -10.90 21.08
CA GLY A 264 -15.40 -11.52 21.58
C GLY A 264 -14.94 -12.79 20.86
N ASP A 265 -14.06 -13.53 21.57
CA ASP A 265 -13.43 -14.74 21.04
C ASP A 265 -14.40 -15.91 20.95
N THR A 266 -15.41 -15.97 21.83
CA THR A 266 -16.40 -17.06 21.86
C THR A 266 -17.20 -17.10 20.57
N GLU A 267 -17.77 -15.97 20.17
CA GLU A 267 -18.53 -15.84 18.92
C GLU A 267 -17.67 -16.16 17.72
N GLU A 268 -16.43 -15.61 17.67
CA GLU A 268 -15.52 -15.85 16.55
C GLU A 268 -15.23 -17.35 16.37
N ILE A 269 -14.90 -18.06 17.45
CA ILE A 269 -14.60 -19.50 17.40
C ILE A 269 -15.81 -20.27 16.92
N VAL A 270 -16.99 -20.03 17.52
CA VAL A 270 -18.23 -20.72 17.20
C VAL A 270 -18.61 -20.51 15.74
N ILE A 271 -18.54 -19.27 15.24
CA ILE A 271 -18.88 -18.95 13.86
C ILE A 271 -17.88 -19.63 12.91
N LYS A 272 -16.59 -19.56 13.19
CA LYS A 272 -15.57 -20.23 12.36
C LYS A 272 -15.76 -21.74 12.28
N GLU A 273 -16.13 -22.38 13.41
CA GLU A 273 -16.40 -23.81 13.44
C GLU A 273 -17.69 -24.17 12.67
N ALA A 274 -18.71 -23.33 12.72
CA ALA A 274 -19.93 -23.50 11.93
C ALA A 274 -19.62 -23.37 10.41
N ILE A 275 -18.86 -22.35 10.01
CA ILE A 275 -18.47 -22.12 8.61
C ILE A 275 -17.68 -23.31 8.05
N LYS A 276 -16.85 -23.99 8.84
CA LYS A 276 -16.10 -25.18 8.38
C LYS A 276 -17.03 -26.31 7.92
N ARG A 277 -18.26 -26.37 8.39
CA ARG A 277 -19.27 -27.39 8.11
C ARG A 277 -20.18 -27.05 6.94
N LEU A 278 -20.04 -25.89 6.37
CA LEU A 278 -20.75 -25.51 5.15
C LEU A 278 -20.27 -26.31 3.94
N PRO A 279 -21.16 -26.55 2.95
CA PRO A 279 -20.74 -27.01 1.63
C PRO A 279 -19.64 -26.12 1.04
N GLN A 280 -18.72 -26.73 0.29
CA GLN A 280 -17.51 -26.05 -0.17
C GLN A 280 -17.80 -24.76 -0.98
N GLU A 281 -18.83 -24.80 -1.84
CA GLU A 281 -19.22 -23.62 -2.63
C GLU A 281 -19.69 -22.45 -1.74
N SER A 282 -20.61 -22.73 -0.80
CA SER A 282 -21.11 -21.72 0.14
C SER A 282 -19.99 -21.18 1.03
N LYS A 283 -19.11 -22.06 1.48
CA LYS A 283 -17.93 -21.70 2.28
C LYS A 283 -16.99 -20.77 1.50
N ASN A 284 -16.66 -21.10 0.25
CA ASN A 284 -15.81 -20.27 -0.60
C ASN A 284 -16.44 -18.89 -0.85
N LEU A 285 -17.74 -18.88 -1.20
CA LEU A 285 -18.47 -17.64 -1.43
C LEU A 285 -18.44 -16.72 -0.18
N LEU A 286 -18.69 -17.32 0.99
CA LEU A 286 -18.72 -16.61 2.26
C LEU A 286 -17.33 -16.06 2.61
N LEU A 287 -16.29 -16.89 2.61
CA LEU A 287 -14.93 -16.50 2.97
C LEU A 287 -14.33 -15.45 2.01
N SER A 288 -14.74 -15.44 0.73
CA SER A 288 -14.28 -14.46 -0.25
C SER A 288 -14.93 -13.08 -0.09
N ASN A 289 -16.09 -13.01 0.59
CA ASN A 289 -16.89 -11.78 0.63
C ASN A 289 -17.06 -11.21 2.04
N THR A 290 -16.70 -11.96 3.08
CA THR A 290 -16.98 -11.55 4.45
C THR A 290 -15.76 -11.70 5.36
N GLU A 291 -15.67 -10.85 6.37
CA GLU A 291 -14.63 -10.92 7.41
C GLU A 291 -15.27 -10.79 8.79
N ILE A 292 -14.76 -11.53 9.76
CA ILE A 292 -15.20 -11.46 11.16
C ILE A 292 -14.26 -10.54 11.92
N ILE A 293 -14.81 -9.52 12.58
CA ILE A 293 -14.05 -8.59 13.40
C ILE A 293 -14.54 -8.64 14.85
N LYS A 294 -13.62 -8.89 15.77
CA LYS A 294 -13.88 -8.83 17.22
C LYS A 294 -13.77 -7.40 17.72
N ALA A 295 -14.83 -6.91 18.31
CA ALA A 295 -14.84 -5.56 18.90
C ALA A 295 -14.22 -5.52 20.31
N ARG A 296 -14.04 -6.70 20.97
CA ARG A 296 -13.51 -6.80 22.34
C ARG A 296 -14.33 -6.03 23.36
N GLY A 297 -15.65 -6.16 23.26
CA GLY A 297 -16.66 -5.60 24.14
C GLY A 297 -17.62 -4.63 23.45
N LYS A 298 -18.79 -4.47 24.05
CA LYS A 298 -19.94 -3.73 23.49
C LYS A 298 -19.65 -2.26 23.18
N SER A 299 -18.90 -1.57 24.02
CA SER A 299 -18.57 -0.15 23.81
C SER A 299 -17.78 0.06 22.52
N ALA A 300 -16.88 -0.85 22.18
CA ALA A 300 -16.08 -0.76 20.97
C ALA A 300 -16.88 -1.11 19.70
N ILE A 301 -17.95 -1.92 19.81
CA ILE A 301 -18.89 -2.17 18.70
C ILE A 301 -19.47 -0.86 18.19
N ILE A 302 -19.86 0.05 19.09
CA ILE A 302 -20.48 1.33 18.74
C ILE A 302 -19.54 2.17 17.86
N GLY A 303 -18.28 2.37 18.31
CA GLY A 303 -17.30 3.14 17.58
C GLY A 303 -16.98 2.52 16.21
N LEU A 304 -16.83 1.19 16.16
CA LEU A 304 -16.56 0.46 14.91
C LEU A 304 -17.74 0.54 13.95
N ALA A 305 -18.97 0.36 14.41
CA ALA A 305 -20.19 0.43 13.57
C ALA A 305 -20.36 1.84 12.98
N LYS A 306 -20.18 2.90 13.78
CA LYS A 306 -20.20 4.29 13.29
C LYS A 306 -19.14 4.52 12.21
N TYR A 307 -17.93 4.03 12.45
CA TYR A 307 -16.82 4.17 11.50
C TYR A 307 -17.10 3.43 10.18
N LEU A 308 -17.56 2.18 10.23
CA LEU A 308 -17.93 1.42 9.03
C LEU A 308 -19.12 2.05 8.29
N SER A 309 -20.10 2.57 9.02
CA SER A 309 -21.22 3.34 8.42
C SER A 309 -20.73 4.57 7.67
N ALA A 310 -19.80 5.33 8.24
CA ALA A 310 -19.22 6.53 7.61
C ALA A 310 -18.43 6.17 6.34
N LEU A 311 -17.71 5.02 6.36
CA LEU A 311 -17.00 4.50 5.20
C LEU A 311 -17.90 3.80 4.16
N ASN A 312 -19.21 3.72 4.41
CA ASN A 312 -20.14 2.97 3.57
C ASN A 312 -19.78 1.49 3.37
N VAL A 313 -19.17 0.88 4.39
CA VAL A 313 -18.85 -0.55 4.43
C VAL A 313 -20.05 -1.31 4.99
N SER A 314 -20.52 -2.33 4.28
CA SER A 314 -21.61 -3.18 4.76
C SER A 314 -21.15 -3.99 5.96
N PHE A 315 -21.97 -4.05 7.00
CA PHE A 315 -21.67 -4.85 8.20
C PHE A 315 -22.93 -5.45 8.83
N PHE A 316 -22.70 -6.41 9.71
CA PHE A 316 -23.73 -7.01 10.57
C PHE A 316 -23.14 -7.24 11.95
N ILE A 317 -23.94 -6.97 13.00
CA ILE A 317 -23.51 -7.08 14.40
C ILE A 317 -24.21 -8.27 15.05
N ILE A 318 -23.42 -9.11 15.73
CA ILE A 318 -23.90 -10.16 16.64
C ILE A 318 -23.31 -9.86 18.01
N HIS A 319 -24.18 -9.64 19.01
CA HIS A 319 -23.76 -9.40 20.37
C HIS A 319 -24.73 -10.02 21.39
N ASP A 320 -24.28 -10.26 22.60
CA ASP A 320 -25.12 -10.76 23.68
C ASP A 320 -26.02 -9.63 24.23
N ARG A 321 -27.24 -9.95 24.65
CA ARG A 321 -28.12 -8.95 25.25
C ARG A 321 -27.73 -8.67 26.72
N ASP A 322 -27.15 -9.65 27.40
CA ASP A 322 -26.75 -9.59 28.84
C ASP A 322 -27.89 -9.10 29.75
N LYS A 323 -29.06 -9.67 29.59
CA LYS A 323 -30.27 -9.29 30.32
C LYS A 323 -30.04 -9.38 31.81
N GLY A 324 -30.38 -8.32 32.54
CA GLY A 324 -30.19 -8.23 34.00
C GLY A 324 -28.80 -7.80 34.43
N THR A 325 -27.84 -7.61 33.50
CA THR A 325 -26.52 -7.07 33.79
C THR A 325 -26.47 -5.59 33.39
N ALA A 326 -26.91 -4.70 34.30
CA ALA A 326 -27.09 -3.27 34.00
C ALA A 326 -25.86 -2.59 33.40
N GLY A 327 -24.65 -3.02 33.75
CA GLY A 327 -23.39 -2.51 33.19
C GLY A 327 -23.20 -2.80 31.70
N ALA A 328 -23.70 -3.94 31.21
CA ALA A 328 -23.59 -4.40 29.83
C ALA A 328 -24.87 -4.09 29.01
N GLU A 329 -26.03 -4.23 29.62
CA GLU A 329 -27.33 -4.01 28.95
C GLU A 329 -27.50 -2.58 28.40
N LYS A 330 -26.94 -1.58 29.10
CA LYS A 330 -26.99 -0.17 28.70
C LYS A 330 -26.43 0.09 27.29
N PHE A 331 -25.60 -0.78 26.73
CA PHE A 331 -25.01 -0.63 25.41
C PHE A 331 -25.89 -1.13 24.26
N ASN A 332 -26.95 -1.89 24.56
CA ASN A 332 -27.81 -2.52 23.53
C ASN A 332 -28.49 -1.47 22.64
N MET A 333 -29.06 -0.41 23.22
CA MET A 333 -29.68 0.68 22.44
C MET A 333 -28.63 1.48 21.63
N PRO A 334 -27.51 1.94 22.23
CA PRO A 334 -26.46 2.62 21.46
C PRO A 334 -25.87 1.78 20.31
N ILE A 335 -25.76 0.46 20.45
CA ILE A 335 -25.35 -0.44 19.36
C ILE A 335 -26.38 -0.41 18.22
N LEU A 336 -27.67 -0.52 18.55
CA LEU A 336 -28.75 -0.48 17.56
C LEU A 336 -28.79 0.86 16.81
N GLU A 337 -28.61 1.98 17.52
CA GLU A 337 -28.54 3.31 16.94
C GLU A 337 -27.33 3.45 16.00
N ALA A 338 -26.16 2.95 16.40
CA ALA A 338 -24.94 2.94 15.57
C ALA A 338 -25.09 2.10 14.30
N ALA A 339 -25.86 1.00 14.38
CA ALA A 339 -26.16 0.13 13.23
C ALA A 339 -27.17 0.73 12.26
N LYS A 340 -27.91 1.78 12.65
CA LYS A 340 -28.95 2.48 11.84
C LYS A 340 -30.14 1.62 11.40
N SER A 341 -30.10 0.31 11.55
CA SER A 341 -31.19 -0.62 11.20
C SER A 341 -31.19 -1.85 12.10
N LYS A 342 -32.38 -2.32 12.46
CA LYS A 342 -32.60 -3.60 13.14
C LYS A 342 -32.19 -4.80 12.28
N ASP A 343 -32.14 -4.61 10.96
CA ASP A 343 -31.76 -5.67 10.04
C ASP A 343 -30.24 -5.92 10.02
N HIS A 344 -29.46 -5.05 10.63
CA HIS A 344 -28.01 -5.15 10.72
C HIS A 344 -27.51 -5.64 12.09
N VAL A 345 -28.43 -6.01 12.99
CA VAL A 345 -28.08 -6.42 14.36
C VAL A 345 -28.88 -7.63 14.79
N ILE A 346 -28.23 -8.57 15.43
CA ILE A 346 -28.86 -9.58 16.30
C ILE A 346 -28.30 -9.43 17.71
N ALA A 347 -29.18 -9.13 18.68
CA ALA A 347 -28.90 -9.28 20.09
C ALA A 347 -29.39 -10.66 20.52
N VAL A 348 -28.47 -11.55 20.86
CA VAL A 348 -28.78 -12.89 21.40
C VAL A 348 -29.44 -12.69 22.75
N GLU A 349 -30.46 -13.48 23.09
CA GLU A 349 -31.34 -13.22 24.26
C GLU A 349 -30.58 -13.13 25.59
N GLU A 350 -29.67 -14.05 25.84
CA GLU A 350 -28.78 -13.99 27.01
C GLU A 350 -27.32 -13.98 26.54
N CYS A 351 -26.83 -15.08 25.98
CA CYS A 351 -25.47 -15.24 25.48
C CYS A 351 -25.38 -16.23 24.32
N ILE A 352 -24.23 -16.31 23.67
CA ILE A 352 -24.01 -17.23 22.56
C ILE A 352 -24.13 -18.70 22.96
N GLU A 353 -23.82 -19.03 24.21
CA GLU A 353 -23.92 -20.39 24.77
C GLU A 353 -25.36 -20.92 24.71
N ASP A 354 -26.37 -20.06 24.85
CA ASP A 354 -27.79 -20.45 24.71
C ASP A 354 -28.12 -20.93 23.31
N LEU A 355 -27.52 -20.30 22.28
CA LEU A 355 -27.67 -20.76 20.90
C LEU A 355 -27.03 -22.14 20.69
N LEU A 356 -26.06 -22.50 21.52
CA LEU A 356 -25.39 -23.79 21.49
C LEU A 356 -26.07 -24.84 22.36
N GLY A 357 -27.03 -24.46 23.17
CA GLY A 357 -27.83 -25.34 24.01
C GLY A 357 -27.12 -25.84 25.29
N TYR A 358 -26.18 -25.07 25.84
CA TYR A 358 -25.50 -25.40 27.07
C TYR A 358 -25.39 -24.18 28.00
N PRO A 359 -25.31 -24.37 29.34
CA PRO A 359 -25.20 -23.26 30.27
C PRO A 359 -23.85 -22.56 30.17
N ALA A 360 -23.85 -21.21 30.16
CA ALA A 360 -22.64 -20.40 30.09
C ALA A 360 -21.70 -20.68 31.28
N PRO A 361 -20.44 -21.01 31.06
CA PRO A 361 -19.47 -21.23 32.13
C PRO A 361 -19.04 -19.90 32.75
N SER A 362 -18.63 -19.93 34.03
CA SER A 362 -18.14 -18.75 34.74
C SER A 362 -16.76 -18.28 34.25
N SER A 363 -15.98 -19.15 33.64
CA SER A 363 -14.62 -18.89 33.13
C SER A 363 -14.34 -19.69 31.86
N GLU A 364 -13.30 -19.32 31.12
CA GLU A 364 -12.84 -20.02 29.92
C GLU A 364 -13.95 -20.22 28.87
N LYS A 365 -14.83 -19.24 28.68
CA LYS A 365 -15.95 -19.29 27.73
C LYS A 365 -15.53 -19.73 26.34
N PRO A 366 -14.49 -19.15 25.71
CA PRO A 366 -14.08 -19.54 24.36
C PRO A 366 -13.68 -21.00 24.26
N PHE A 367 -12.92 -21.53 25.23
CA PHE A 367 -12.51 -22.93 25.26
C PHE A 367 -13.68 -23.89 25.47
N SER A 368 -14.61 -23.51 26.33
CA SER A 368 -15.83 -24.30 26.59
C SER A 368 -16.72 -24.35 25.35
N ALA A 369 -16.92 -23.23 24.66
CA ALA A 369 -17.64 -23.16 23.40
C ALA A 369 -16.97 -24.01 22.33
N TYR A 370 -15.64 -23.92 22.20
CA TYR A 370 -14.88 -24.78 21.27
C TYR A 370 -15.13 -26.26 21.54
N LYS A 371 -15.10 -26.72 22.81
CA LYS A 371 -15.42 -28.10 23.15
C LYS A 371 -16.83 -28.51 22.71
N GLN A 372 -17.81 -27.63 22.85
CA GLN A 372 -19.17 -27.89 22.36
C GLN A 372 -19.22 -28.07 20.84
N THR A 373 -18.45 -27.27 20.10
CA THR A 373 -18.39 -27.42 18.63
C THR A 373 -17.77 -28.75 18.20
N LEU A 374 -16.95 -29.41 19.01
CA LEU A 374 -16.38 -30.73 18.73
C LEU A 374 -17.43 -31.84 18.77
N LEU A 375 -18.55 -31.61 19.45
CA LEU A 375 -19.67 -32.56 19.51
C LEU A 375 -20.51 -32.52 18.22
N TRP A 376 -20.36 -31.51 17.37
CA TRP A 376 -21.09 -31.42 16.12
C TRP A 376 -20.54 -32.41 15.08
N GLY A 377 -21.40 -32.90 14.22
CA GLY A 377 -20.99 -33.68 13.06
C GLY A 377 -20.23 -32.86 12.01
N SER A 378 -19.95 -33.46 10.88
CA SER A 378 -19.16 -32.87 9.82
C SER A 378 -19.95 -31.97 8.84
N THR A 379 -21.28 -31.95 8.94
CA THR A 379 -22.17 -31.25 8.01
C THR A 379 -22.82 -30.03 8.64
N TRP A 380 -23.29 -29.10 7.79
CA TRP A 380 -24.01 -27.90 8.22
C TRP A 380 -25.23 -28.22 9.11
N ASP A 381 -25.95 -29.32 8.78
CA ASP A 381 -27.14 -29.71 9.55
C ASP A 381 -26.84 -30.16 10.97
N SER A 382 -25.61 -30.48 11.28
CA SER A 382 -25.18 -30.81 12.65
C SER A 382 -24.94 -29.60 13.54
N VAL A 383 -24.87 -28.39 12.96
CA VAL A 383 -24.79 -27.12 13.70
C VAL A 383 -26.16 -26.81 14.31
N PRO A 384 -26.27 -26.38 15.58
CA PRO A 384 -27.54 -26.04 16.21
C PRO A 384 -28.40 -25.11 15.36
N LEU A 385 -29.69 -25.42 15.24
CA LEU A 385 -30.62 -24.69 14.38
C LEU A 385 -30.72 -23.20 14.74
N SER A 386 -30.71 -22.89 16.04
CA SER A 386 -30.71 -21.52 16.58
C SER A 386 -29.53 -20.73 16.05
N LEU A 387 -28.33 -21.29 16.09
CA LEU A 387 -27.12 -20.67 15.55
C LEU A 387 -27.18 -20.55 14.01
N ARG A 388 -27.63 -21.60 13.30
CA ARG A 388 -27.77 -21.54 11.83
C ARG A 388 -28.66 -20.38 11.40
N ASN A 389 -29.80 -20.17 12.06
CA ASN A 389 -30.73 -19.06 11.75
C ASN A 389 -30.05 -17.70 11.95
N VAL A 390 -29.26 -17.51 12.98
CA VAL A 390 -28.48 -16.30 13.21
C VAL A 390 -27.47 -16.11 12.08
N LEU A 391 -26.74 -17.14 11.71
CA LEU A 391 -25.71 -17.06 10.68
C LEU A 391 -26.29 -16.81 9.29
N VAL A 392 -27.40 -17.46 8.91
CA VAL A 392 -28.09 -17.19 7.63
C VAL A 392 -28.48 -15.72 7.54
N LYS A 393 -29.04 -15.14 8.60
CA LYS A 393 -29.40 -13.72 8.61
C LYS A 393 -28.14 -12.82 8.55
N ALA A 394 -27.13 -13.12 9.35
CA ALA A 394 -25.90 -12.33 9.43
C ALA A 394 -25.13 -12.30 8.12
N TYR A 395 -25.06 -13.43 7.43
CA TYR A 395 -24.27 -13.59 6.21
C TYR A 395 -25.07 -13.42 4.90
N TYR A 396 -26.38 -13.09 4.97
CA TYR A 396 -27.16 -12.79 3.78
C TYR A 396 -26.49 -11.65 2.97
N PRO A 397 -26.37 -11.72 1.64
CA PRO A 397 -26.91 -12.74 0.71
C PRO A 397 -25.99 -13.93 0.44
N TYR A 398 -24.86 -14.04 1.07
CA TYR A 398 -23.81 -15.06 0.79
C TYR A 398 -24.13 -16.45 1.39
N LEU A 399 -24.99 -16.51 2.40
CA LEU A 399 -25.52 -17.72 3.00
C LEU A 399 -27.05 -17.65 2.93
N LYS A 400 -27.67 -18.70 2.36
CA LYS A 400 -29.11 -18.82 2.17
C LYS A 400 -29.66 -20.04 2.90
#